data_52fda1d810e79cb1dc23db47989e9b1f
#
_entry.id   52fda1d810e79cb1dc23db47989e9b1f
#
_cell.length_a   1.000
_cell.length_b   1.000
_cell.length_c   1.000
_cell.angle_alpha   90.00
_cell.angle_beta   90.00
_cell.angle_gamma   90.00
#
_symmetry.space_group_name_H-M   'P 1'
#
loop_
_entity.id
_entity.type
_entity.pdbx_description
1 polymer ?
#
loop_
_entity_poly.entity_id
_entity_poly.type
_entity_poly.pdbx_seq_one_letter_code
_entity_poly.pdbx_strand_id
1 'polypeptide(L)'
;MVEPQRADLLTLPPDALRRTLADHFRARGQPAYRAVQVERWLFGSVAPSLETMTDLPRAEREALAAAFDLREPEAATVAKSRDRTVKHVWRLPDGELVESVLIPTEKRLTLCISSQAGCAMGCTFCATGWGGFRRQLSAGEIVSQYRVSRRWSEANGYGAISNIVYMGMGEPLANRAAVHDSLTILNSGYGVGARRITVSTVGHVPGILELAERPEQFRLALSLHAPTSELRQQLIPLEKRYPLPQVLEALERFEVAGGKRITFEYTMIAGINDALDLIDPLADLARRVGAFVNLIPFNPIPYQDWRPSPPARIRAFALGLEQRGVTAAVRESRGRDIDAACGQLRAHTLVAGDESPVS
;
A
#
# COMPACT_ATOMS: atom_id res chain seq x y z
N MET A 1 24.40 -25.39 -12.28
CA MET A 1 24.99 -24.04 -12.24
C MET A 1 23.80 -23.08 -12.10
N VAL A 2 23.74 -22.28 -11.03
CA VAL A 2 22.69 -21.23 -10.90
C VAL A 2 23.10 -20.15 -11.90
N GLU A 3 22.27 -19.87 -12.90
CA GLU A 3 22.50 -18.73 -13.80
C GLU A 3 22.64 -17.46 -12.93
N PRO A 4 23.62 -16.58 -13.22
CA PRO A 4 23.74 -15.34 -12.48
C PRO A 4 22.44 -14.56 -12.61
N GLN A 5 21.83 -14.28 -11.47
CA GLN A 5 20.55 -13.60 -11.41
C GLN A 5 20.69 -12.17 -11.96
N ARG A 6 20.08 -11.91 -13.13
CA ARG A 6 20.09 -10.58 -13.76
C ARG A 6 19.49 -9.53 -12.84
N ALA A 7 20.02 -8.30 -12.90
CA ALA A 7 19.50 -7.21 -12.08
C ALA A 7 18.13 -6.77 -12.57
N ASP A 8 17.17 -6.65 -11.64
CA ASP A 8 15.83 -6.14 -11.93
C ASP A 8 15.83 -4.62 -11.96
N LEU A 9 15.59 -4.02 -13.14
CA LEU A 9 15.56 -2.58 -13.32
C LEU A 9 14.43 -1.89 -12.55
N LEU A 10 13.37 -2.62 -12.19
CA LEU A 10 12.22 -2.06 -11.45
C LEU A 10 12.55 -1.76 -9.97
N THR A 11 13.67 -2.30 -9.46
CA THR A 11 14.13 -2.02 -8.08
C THR A 11 14.88 -0.71 -7.95
N LEU A 12 15.30 -0.12 -9.06
CA LEU A 12 16.21 1.03 -9.07
C LEU A 12 15.45 2.37 -9.08
N PRO A 13 15.70 3.26 -8.09
CA PRO A 13 15.27 4.64 -8.18
C PRO A 13 15.80 5.33 -9.45
N PRO A 14 15.12 6.36 -10.00
CA PRO A 14 15.42 6.94 -11.33
C PRO A 14 16.88 7.31 -11.55
N ASP A 15 17.55 7.91 -10.55
CA ASP A 15 18.96 8.29 -10.69
C ASP A 15 19.91 7.08 -10.71
N ALA A 16 19.62 6.04 -9.92
CA ALA A 16 20.38 4.80 -9.93
C ALA A 16 20.16 4.05 -11.25
N LEU A 17 18.91 3.97 -11.70
CA LEU A 17 18.53 3.40 -13.00
C LEU A 17 19.31 4.08 -14.14
N ARG A 18 19.30 5.41 -14.18
CA ARG A 18 19.98 6.20 -15.22
C ARG A 18 21.49 5.93 -15.24
N ARG A 19 22.13 5.89 -14.07
CA ARG A 19 23.56 5.55 -13.98
C ARG A 19 23.83 4.14 -14.48
N THR A 20 23.09 3.16 -14.02
CA THR A 20 23.25 1.74 -14.41
C THR A 20 23.11 1.56 -15.93
N LEU A 21 22.07 2.18 -16.51
CA LEU A 21 21.85 2.12 -17.96
C LEU A 21 22.94 2.88 -18.76
N ALA A 22 23.38 4.04 -18.27
CA ALA A 22 24.44 4.81 -18.90
C ALA A 22 25.77 4.03 -18.92
N ASP A 23 26.09 3.34 -17.83
CA ASP A 23 27.31 2.50 -17.75
C ASP A 23 27.20 1.28 -18.68
N HIS A 24 26.04 0.65 -18.75
CA HIS A 24 25.78 -0.46 -19.68
C HIS A 24 26.00 -0.01 -21.14
N PHE A 25 25.39 1.10 -21.55
CA PHE A 25 25.53 1.59 -22.92
C PHE A 25 26.94 2.09 -23.25
N ARG A 26 27.61 2.74 -22.29
CA ARG A 26 28.99 3.19 -22.45
C ARG A 26 29.95 2.00 -22.66
N ALA A 27 29.80 0.94 -21.89
CA ALA A 27 30.61 -0.29 -22.04
C ALA A 27 30.42 -0.94 -23.42
N ARG A 28 29.33 -0.67 -24.10
CA ARG A 28 29.00 -1.16 -25.45
C ARG A 28 29.33 -0.15 -26.56
N GLY A 29 29.97 0.99 -26.25
CA GLY A 29 30.23 2.05 -27.20
C GLY A 29 28.99 2.79 -27.71
N GLN A 30 27.88 2.70 -26.98
CA GLN A 30 26.61 3.33 -27.35
C GLN A 30 26.44 4.72 -26.71
N PRO A 31 25.71 5.64 -27.38
CA PRO A 31 25.48 6.98 -26.85
C PRO A 31 24.66 7.00 -25.56
N ALA A 32 24.95 7.95 -24.65
CA ALA A 32 24.31 8.07 -23.34
C ALA A 32 22.77 8.31 -23.41
N TYR A 33 22.26 8.90 -24.50
CA TYR A 33 20.81 9.15 -24.68
C TYR A 33 19.98 7.85 -24.73
N ARG A 34 20.63 6.68 -24.98
CA ARG A 34 19.97 5.37 -24.94
C ARG A 34 19.37 5.07 -23.56
N ALA A 35 20.04 5.48 -22.49
CA ALA A 35 19.49 5.35 -21.13
C ALA A 35 18.15 6.11 -20.99
N VAL A 36 18.05 7.30 -21.55
CA VAL A 36 16.82 8.11 -21.54
C VAL A 36 15.71 7.45 -22.37
N GLN A 37 16.05 6.76 -23.45
CA GLN A 37 15.06 5.99 -24.21
C GLN A 37 14.47 4.86 -23.36
N VAL A 38 15.32 4.08 -22.67
CA VAL A 38 14.86 3.01 -21.75
C VAL A 38 13.99 3.58 -20.62
N GLU A 39 14.41 4.68 -19.98
CA GLU A 39 13.61 5.34 -18.93
C GLU A 39 12.21 5.73 -19.45
N ARG A 40 12.11 6.28 -20.65
CA ARG A 40 10.82 6.65 -21.27
C ARG A 40 9.91 5.42 -21.44
N TRP A 41 10.47 4.31 -21.88
CA TRP A 41 9.73 3.06 -22.00
C TRP A 41 9.29 2.51 -20.65
N LEU A 42 10.15 2.56 -19.64
CA LEU A 42 9.84 2.04 -18.31
C LEU A 42 8.78 2.89 -17.61
N PHE A 43 8.98 4.20 -17.54
CA PHE A 43 8.13 5.09 -16.75
C PHE A 43 6.95 5.68 -17.54
N GLY A 44 7.13 5.99 -18.80
CA GLY A 44 6.08 6.57 -19.65
C GLY A 44 5.12 5.53 -20.19
N SER A 45 5.63 4.66 -21.05
CA SER A 45 4.84 3.65 -21.76
C SER A 45 4.54 2.40 -20.92
N VAL A 46 5.18 2.25 -19.78
CA VAL A 46 5.06 1.06 -18.89
C VAL A 46 5.28 -0.24 -19.68
N ALA A 47 6.37 -0.28 -20.48
CA ALA A 47 6.69 -1.40 -21.35
C ALA A 47 6.67 -2.74 -20.60
N PRO A 48 5.99 -3.76 -21.09
CA PRO A 48 5.87 -5.05 -20.41
C PRO A 48 7.19 -5.86 -20.46
N SER A 49 8.07 -5.58 -21.41
CA SER A 49 9.36 -6.23 -21.55
C SER A 49 10.39 -5.33 -22.25
N LEU A 50 11.67 -5.69 -22.14
CA LEU A 50 12.77 -4.96 -22.77
C LEU A 50 12.73 -5.09 -24.30
N GLU A 51 12.23 -6.20 -24.83
CA GLU A 51 12.10 -6.47 -26.26
C GLU A 51 11.09 -5.54 -26.95
N THR A 52 10.12 -5.01 -26.21
CA THR A 52 9.08 -4.10 -26.74
C THR A 52 9.59 -2.69 -26.97
N MET A 53 10.82 -2.33 -26.57
CA MET A 53 11.41 -0.99 -26.68
C MET A 53 11.91 -0.72 -28.10
N THR A 54 10.98 -0.57 -29.05
CA THR A 54 11.26 -0.62 -30.51
C THR A 54 12.04 0.55 -31.08
N ASP A 55 12.22 1.65 -30.33
CA ASP A 55 13.11 2.76 -30.72
C ASP A 55 14.60 2.48 -30.42
N LEU A 56 14.89 1.34 -29.76
CA LEU A 56 16.23 0.81 -29.60
C LEU A 56 16.55 -0.20 -30.72
N PRO A 57 17.79 -0.22 -31.24
CA PRO A 57 18.23 -1.27 -32.17
C PRO A 57 18.04 -2.66 -31.55
N ARG A 58 17.75 -3.65 -32.41
CA ARG A 58 17.51 -5.02 -31.97
C ARG A 58 18.67 -5.57 -31.12
N ALA A 59 19.92 -5.38 -31.55
CA ALA A 59 21.10 -5.82 -30.83
C ALA A 59 21.21 -5.22 -29.42
N GLU A 60 20.75 -3.97 -29.22
CA GLU A 60 20.76 -3.33 -27.91
C GLU A 60 19.63 -3.84 -27.00
N ARG A 61 18.45 -4.16 -27.56
CA ARG A 61 17.37 -4.81 -26.81
C ARG A 61 17.77 -6.21 -26.32
N GLU A 62 18.40 -7.00 -27.19
CA GLU A 62 18.93 -8.32 -26.86
C GLU A 62 20.01 -8.22 -25.77
N ALA A 63 20.91 -7.23 -25.85
CA ALA A 63 21.93 -7.00 -24.84
C ALA A 63 21.36 -6.54 -23.50
N LEU A 64 20.33 -5.67 -23.50
CA LEU A 64 19.61 -5.28 -22.29
C LEU A 64 18.94 -6.49 -21.65
N ALA A 65 18.23 -7.31 -22.43
CA ALA A 65 17.55 -8.51 -21.94
C ALA A 65 18.54 -9.59 -21.43
N ALA A 66 19.77 -9.61 -21.93
CA ALA A 66 20.83 -10.47 -21.40
C ALA A 66 21.39 -9.98 -20.06
N ALA A 67 21.40 -8.66 -19.81
CA ALA A 67 21.99 -8.04 -18.63
C ALA A 67 20.96 -7.77 -17.51
N PHE A 68 19.72 -7.51 -17.86
CA PHE A 68 18.67 -7.03 -16.94
C PHE A 68 17.36 -7.78 -17.10
N ASP A 69 16.54 -7.69 -16.04
CA ASP A 69 15.16 -8.16 -15.99
C ASP A 69 14.16 -7.02 -15.74
N LEU A 70 12.90 -7.28 -16.07
CA LEU A 70 11.72 -6.58 -15.54
C LEU A 70 10.85 -7.63 -14.85
N ARG A 71 11.03 -7.77 -13.52
CA ARG A 71 10.33 -8.81 -12.76
C ARG A 71 8.94 -8.34 -12.37
N GLU A 72 7.98 -8.58 -13.23
CA GLU A 72 6.59 -8.30 -12.96
C GLU A 72 5.84 -9.58 -12.50
N PRO A 73 4.89 -9.45 -11.57
CA PRO A 73 4.09 -10.58 -11.12
C PRO A 73 3.06 -10.97 -12.18
N GLU A 74 2.66 -12.23 -12.15
CA GLU A 74 1.57 -12.75 -12.97
C GLU A 74 0.23 -12.65 -12.25
N ALA A 75 -0.84 -12.38 -12.98
CA ALA A 75 -2.18 -12.40 -12.42
C ALA A 75 -2.63 -13.83 -12.15
N ALA A 76 -2.68 -14.24 -10.88
CA ALA A 76 -3.23 -15.53 -10.48
C ALA A 76 -4.77 -15.48 -10.48
N THR A 77 -5.37 -14.37 -10.05
CA THR A 77 -6.83 -14.16 -10.06
C THR A 77 -7.17 -12.69 -10.20
N VAL A 78 -8.26 -12.39 -10.89
CA VAL A 78 -8.86 -11.05 -11.00
C VAL A 78 -10.33 -11.15 -10.60
N ALA A 79 -10.71 -10.59 -9.45
CA ALA A 79 -12.08 -10.54 -8.97
C ALA A 79 -12.65 -9.12 -9.14
N LYS A 80 -13.88 -9.02 -9.67
CA LYS A 80 -14.58 -7.75 -9.90
C LYS A 80 -15.83 -7.68 -9.03
N SER A 81 -15.92 -6.67 -8.18
CA SER A 81 -17.08 -6.37 -7.34
C SER A 81 -18.18 -5.67 -8.12
N ARG A 82 -19.41 -5.76 -7.60
CA ARG A 82 -20.58 -5.03 -8.11
C ARG A 82 -20.40 -3.51 -8.05
N ASP A 83 -19.61 -3.00 -7.11
CA ASP A 83 -19.27 -1.57 -6.98
C ASP A 83 -18.09 -1.13 -7.84
N ARG A 84 -17.67 -1.98 -8.80
CA ARG A 84 -16.55 -1.83 -9.72
C ARG A 84 -15.17 -1.91 -9.07
N THR A 85 -15.05 -2.19 -7.77
CA THR A 85 -13.76 -2.50 -7.15
C THR A 85 -13.18 -3.76 -7.76
N VAL A 86 -11.86 -3.77 -8.00
CA VAL A 86 -11.19 -4.94 -8.60
C VAL A 86 -10.05 -5.37 -7.69
N LYS A 87 -10.06 -6.63 -7.30
CA LYS A 87 -8.96 -7.27 -6.56
C LYS A 87 -8.15 -8.13 -7.52
N HIS A 88 -6.85 -7.88 -7.56
CA HIS A 88 -5.88 -8.73 -8.23
C HIS A 88 -5.13 -9.55 -7.17
N VAL A 89 -5.02 -10.84 -7.41
CA VAL A 89 -4.06 -11.70 -6.71
C VAL A 89 -2.89 -11.91 -7.67
N TRP A 90 -1.72 -11.49 -7.26
CA TRP A 90 -0.49 -11.56 -8.02
C TRP A 90 0.39 -12.69 -7.52
N ARG A 91 0.90 -13.50 -8.43
CA ARG A 91 1.94 -14.49 -8.16
C ARG A 91 3.30 -13.86 -8.43
N LEU A 92 4.11 -13.79 -7.39
CA LEU A 92 5.49 -13.33 -7.48
C LEU A 92 6.40 -14.42 -8.08
N PRO A 93 7.63 -14.07 -8.57
CA PRO A 93 8.53 -15.05 -9.19
C PRO A 93 8.93 -16.24 -8.32
N ASP A 94 8.89 -16.10 -7.00
CA ASP A 94 9.16 -17.18 -6.03
C ASP A 94 7.92 -17.99 -5.65
N GLY A 95 6.75 -17.67 -6.24
CA GLY A 95 5.48 -18.34 -6.00
C GLY A 95 4.63 -17.73 -4.88
N GLU A 96 5.17 -16.78 -4.09
CA GLU A 96 4.37 -16.07 -3.09
C GLU A 96 3.24 -15.26 -3.73
N LEU A 97 2.13 -15.14 -3.00
CA LEU A 97 0.96 -14.42 -3.46
C LEU A 97 0.79 -13.11 -2.70
N VAL A 98 0.51 -12.04 -3.43
CA VAL A 98 0.14 -10.74 -2.85
C VAL A 98 -1.09 -10.18 -3.55
N GLU A 99 -1.80 -9.30 -2.88
CA GLU A 99 -3.02 -8.70 -3.41
C GLU A 99 -2.86 -7.20 -3.60
N SER A 100 -3.46 -6.69 -4.67
CA SER A 100 -3.71 -5.25 -4.85
C SER A 100 -5.16 -4.99 -5.23
N VAL A 101 -5.66 -3.80 -4.91
CA VAL A 101 -7.07 -3.45 -5.12
C VAL A 101 -7.18 -2.13 -5.86
N LEU A 102 -7.87 -2.13 -7.00
CA LEU A 102 -8.31 -0.93 -7.70
C LEU A 102 -9.66 -0.48 -7.16
N ILE A 103 -9.73 0.74 -6.65
CA ILE A 103 -10.91 1.32 -6.00
C ILE A 103 -11.35 2.54 -6.81
N PRO A 104 -12.30 2.39 -7.74
CA PRO A 104 -12.84 3.49 -8.52
C PRO A 104 -13.83 4.31 -7.70
N THR A 105 -13.76 5.63 -7.86
CA THR A 105 -14.79 6.58 -7.43
C THR A 105 -15.09 7.52 -8.59
N GLU A 106 -16.09 8.37 -8.48
CA GLU A 106 -16.44 9.33 -9.54
C GLU A 106 -15.25 10.24 -9.94
N LYS A 107 -14.38 10.57 -8.99
CA LYS A 107 -13.31 11.58 -9.19
C LYS A 107 -11.90 10.99 -9.27
N ARG A 108 -11.71 9.72 -8.92
CA ARG A 108 -10.37 9.14 -8.79
C ARG A 108 -10.38 7.62 -8.90
N LEU A 109 -9.29 7.07 -9.40
CA LEU A 109 -8.96 5.67 -9.32
C LEU A 109 -7.81 5.49 -8.32
N THR A 110 -8.06 4.82 -7.20
CA THR A 110 -7.05 4.56 -6.17
C THR A 110 -6.56 3.11 -6.29
N LEU A 111 -5.25 2.94 -6.28
CA LEU A 111 -4.64 1.61 -6.17
C LEU A 111 -4.15 1.39 -4.74
N CYS A 112 -4.64 0.34 -4.10
CA CYS A 112 -4.15 -0.20 -2.85
C CYS A 112 -3.09 -1.26 -3.16
N ILE A 113 -1.86 -1.10 -2.63
CA ILE A 113 -0.73 -1.99 -2.89
C ILE A 113 -0.21 -2.62 -1.60
N SER A 114 0.39 -3.80 -1.76
CA SER A 114 1.02 -4.58 -0.69
C SER A 114 2.50 -4.26 -0.58
N SER A 115 3.05 -4.33 0.64
CA SER A 115 4.46 -4.10 0.96
C SER A 115 5.18 -5.34 1.49
N GLN A 116 4.43 -6.38 1.83
CA GLN A 116 4.93 -7.65 2.33
C GLN A 116 4.09 -8.80 1.78
N ALA A 117 4.66 -10.00 1.67
CA ALA A 117 3.91 -11.23 1.59
C ALA A 117 3.54 -11.64 3.02
N GLY A 118 2.24 -11.54 3.36
CA GLY A 118 1.76 -11.66 4.74
C GLY A 118 2.06 -10.44 5.62
N CYS A 119 1.93 -10.57 6.94
CA CYS A 119 2.18 -9.49 7.90
C CYS A 119 2.54 -10.03 9.28
N ALA A 120 3.59 -9.48 9.91
CA ALA A 120 4.05 -9.88 11.25
C ALA A 120 3.35 -9.14 12.39
N MET A 121 2.50 -8.15 12.11
CA MET A 121 1.95 -7.26 13.15
C MET A 121 0.88 -7.93 14.02
N GLY A 122 0.21 -8.97 13.52
CA GLY A 122 -0.76 -9.75 14.29
C GLY A 122 -2.02 -8.98 14.72
N CYS A 123 -2.40 -7.92 13.99
CA CYS A 123 -3.60 -7.15 14.30
C CYS A 123 -4.83 -8.04 14.26
N THR A 124 -5.61 -8.05 15.35
CA THR A 124 -6.72 -9.01 15.56
C THR A 124 -7.90 -8.81 14.60
N PHE A 125 -8.04 -7.62 14.02
CA PHE A 125 -9.09 -7.24 13.07
C PHE A 125 -8.70 -7.44 11.59
N CYS A 126 -7.52 -8.00 11.29
CA CYS A 126 -6.96 -8.05 9.93
C CYS A 126 -6.60 -9.47 9.51
N ALA A 127 -7.23 -9.97 8.44
CA ALA A 127 -6.99 -11.32 7.93
C ALA A 127 -5.52 -11.57 7.50
N THR A 128 -4.82 -10.53 6.99
CA THR A 128 -3.40 -10.63 6.66
C THR A 128 -2.54 -10.92 7.90
N GLY A 129 -2.90 -10.33 9.05
CA GLY A 129 -2.20 -10.56 10.31
C GLY A 129 -2.33 -12.02 10.80
N TRP A 130 -3.49 -12.65 10.58
CA TRP A 130 -3.73 -14.06 10.90
C TRP A 130 -3.00 -15.00 9.94
N GLY A 131 -2.80 -14.61 8.68
CA GLY A 131 -2.06 -15.39 7.69
C GLY A 131 -0.54 -15.47 7.94
N GLY A 132 -0.03 -14.71 8.90
CA GLY A 132 1.38 -14.66 9.27
C GLY A 132 2.24 -13.91 8.24
N PHE A 133 3.54 -13.85 8.52
CA PHE A 133 4.54 -13.17 7.71
C PHE A 133 5.35 -14.19 6.92
N ARG A 134 5.59 -13.94 5.65
CA ARG A 134 6.47 -14.72 4.78
C ARG A 134 7.78 -13.99 4.54
N ARG A 135 7.72 -12.84 3.86
CA ARG A 135 8.89 -12.01 3.58
C ARG A 135 8.53 -10.56 3.24
N GLN A 136 9.52 -9.71 3.24
CA GLN A 136 9.46 -8.38 2.68
C GLN A 136 9.32 -8.44 1.15
N LEU A 137 8.61 -7.48 0.56
CA LEU A 137 8.66 -7.24 -0.88
C LEU A 137 9.86 -6.33 -1.22
N SER A 138 10.49 -6.57 -2.36
CA SER A 138 11.46 -5.64 -2.92
C SER A 138 10.77 -4.37 -3.46
N ALA A 139 11.53 -3.30 -3.67
CA ALA A 139 10.99 -2.09 -4.30
C ALA A 139 10.38 -2.38 -5.68
N GLY A 140 11.01 -3.26 -6.47
CA GLY A 140 10.52 -3.71 -7.77
C GLY A 140 9.18 -4.43 -7.67
N GLU A 141 9.02 -5.35 -6.71
CA GLU A 141 7.75 -6.05 -6.48
C GLU A 141 6.62 -5.12 -6.01
N ILE A 142 6.94 -4.08 -5.22
CA ILE A 142 5.97 -3.06 -4.83
C ILE A 142 5.55 -2.23 -6.04
N VAL A 143 6.52 -1.73 -6.82
CA VAL A 143 6.29 -0.89 -8.01
C VAL A 143 5.60 -1.68 -9.13
N SER A 144 5.94 -2.95 -9.30
CA SER A 144 5.36 -3.79 -10.35
C SER A 144 3.85 -3.96 -10.19
N GLN A 145 3.32 -3.97 -8.94
CA GLN A 145 1.87 -3.96 -8.72
C GLN A 145 1.21 -2.72 -9.36
N TYR A 146 1.84 -1.54 -9.27
CA TYR A 146 1.34 -0.33 -9.96
C TYR A 146 1.42 -0.48 -11.48
N ARG A 147 2.53 -0.99 -12.02
CA ARG A 147 2.75 -1.15 -13.45
C ARG A 147 1.70 -2.06 -14.10
N VAL A 148 1.55 -3.27 -13.56
CA VAL A 148 0.60 -4.25 -14.09
C VAL A 148 -0.86 -3.80 -13.90
N SER A 149 -1.19 -3.18 -12.75
CA SER A 149 -2.52 -2.62 -12.50
C SER A 149 -2.83 -1.44 -13.42
N ARG A 150 -1.84 -0.59 -13.75
CA ARG A 150 -2.01 0.53 -14.68
C ARG A 150 -2.34 0.01 -16.08
N ARG A 151 -1.56 -0.92 -16.62
CA ARG A 151 -1.85 -1.52 -17.94
C ARG A 151 -3.22 -2.19 -17.94
N TRP A 152 -3.54 -2.93 -16.88
CA TRP A 152 -4.83 -3.59 -16.76
C TRP A 152 -5.98 -2.58 -16.72
N SER A 153 -5.89 -1.51 -15.92
CA SER A 153 -6.95 -0.51 -15.78
C SER A 153 -7.21 0.25 -17.08
N GLU A 154 -6.15 0.62 -17.81
CA GLU A 154 -6.24 1.29 -19.10
C GLU A 154 -6.90 0.37 -20.14
N ALA A 155 -6.48 -0.90 -20.22
CA ALA A 155 -7.05 -1.89 -21.16
C ALA A 155 -8.51 -2.27 -20.84
N ASN A 156 -8.97 -2.15 -19.60
CA ASN A 156 -10.32 -2.48 -19.16
C ASN A 156 -11.24 -1.26 -18.94
N GLY A 157 -10.86 -0.06 -19.39
CA GLY A 157 -11.71 1.13 -19.33
C GLY A 157 -11.90 1.73 -17.93
N TYR A 158 -10.98 1.48 -16.98
CA TYR A 158 -10.99 2.13 -15.68
C TYR A 158 -10.25 3.47 -15.67
N GLY A 159 -9.41 3.72 -16.67
CA GLY A 159 -8.63 4.93 -16.80
C GLY A 159 -7.35 4.94 -15.97
N ALA A 160 -6.77 6.13 -15.81
CA ALA A 160 -5.48 6.30 -15.15
C ALA A 160 -5.58 6.22 -13.62
N ILE A 161 -4.65 5.49 -12.99
CA ILE A 161 -4.52 5.44 -11.53
C ILE A 161 -4.06 6.82 -11.04
N SER A 162 -4.88 7.46 -10.23
CA SER A 162 -4.64 8.81 -9.73
C SER A 162 -4.04 8.85 -8.32
N ASN A 163 -4.28 7.83 -7.51
CA ASN A 163 -3.84 7.76 -6.12
C ASN A 163 -3.29 6.36 -5.79
N ILE A 164 -2.33 6.32 -4.87
CA ILE A 164 -1.78 5.06 -4.36
C ILE A 164 -1.87 5.07 -2.84
N VAL A 165 -2.27 3.94 -2.26
CA VAL A 165 -2.28 3.74 -0.81
C VAL A 165 -1.55 2.44 -0.45
N TYR A 166 -0.60 2.50 0.46
CA TYR A 166 0.09 1.34 1.03
C TYR A 166 -0.75 0.78 2.18
N MET A 167 -1.91 0.22 1.81
CA MET A 167 -2.91 -0.34 2.75
C MET A 167 -3.29 -1.78 2.38
N GLY A 168 -2.48 -2.42 1.53
CA GLY A 168 -2.60 -3.83 1.18
C GLY A 168 -2.00 -4.73 2.26
N MET A 169 -1.39 -5.84 1.85
CA MET A 169 -0.76 -6.77 2.77
C MET A 169 0.56 -6.21 3.31
N GLY A 170 0.76 -6.34 4.63
CA GLY A 170 1.99 -5.96 5.32
C GLY A 170 1.96 -4.61 6.05
N GLU A 171 2.97 -4.39 6.89
CA GLU A 171 3.28 -3.10 7.52
C GLU A 171 4.36 -2.39 6.69
N PRO A 172 4.02 -1.33 5.95
CA PRO A 172 4.98 -0.68 5.06
C PRO A 172 6.23 -0.17 5.78
N LEU A 173 6.05 0.41 6.96
CA LEU A 173 7.15 0.99 7.71
C LEU A 173 8.02 -0.06 8.45
N ALA A 174 7.69 -1.34 8.39
CA ALA A 174 8.59 -2.44 8.74
C ALA A 174 9.45 -2.90 7.53
N ASN A 175 9.08 -2.51 6.30
CA ASN A 175 9.84 -2.73 5.07
C ASN A 175 10.45 -1.41 4.55
N ARG A 176 11.16 -0.69 5.42
CA ARG A 176 11.57 0.70 5.22
C ARG A 176 12.33 0.94 3.92
N ALA A 177 13.43 0.23 3.71
CA ALA A 177 14.30 0.45 2.54
C ALA A 177 13.53 0.31 1.21
N ALA A 178 12.84 -0.81 1.01
CA ALA A 178 12.09 -1.06 -0.21
C ALA A 178 10.91 -0.10 -0.39
N VAL A 179 10.24 0.29 0.70
CA VAL A 179 9.14 1.27 0.64
C VAL A 179 9.68 2.66 0.28
N HIS A 180 10.80 3.10 0.87
CA HIS A 180 11.41 4.39 0.52
C HIS A 180 11.85 4.45 -0.94
N ASP A 181 12.48 3.39 -1.47
CA ASP A 181 12.83 3.28 -2.89
C ASP A 181 11.58 3.28 -3.78
N SER A 182 10.56 2.49 -3.43
CA SER A 182 9.32 2.45 -4.19
C SER A 182 8.58 3.80 -4.20
N LEU A 183 8.59 4.55 -3.10
CA LEU A 183 8.05 5.92 -3.03
C LEU A 183 8.79 6.85 -4.00
N THR A 184 10.13 6.76 -4.05
CA THR A 184 10.94 7.54 -5.00
C THR A 184 10.63 7.16 -6.45
N ILE A 185 10.53 5.86 -6.75
CA ILE A 185 10.22 5.37 -8.10
C ILE A 185 8.82 5.80 -8.54
N LEU A 186 7.82 5.64 -7.68
CA LEU A 186 6.43 6.03 -7.98
C LEU A 186 6.28 7.55 -8.15
N ASN A 187 6.95 8.33 -7.31
CA ASN A 187 6.88 9.79 -7.35
C ASN A 187 7.72 10.38 -8.50
N SER A 188 9.02 10.14 -8.52
CA SER A 188 9.94 10.76 -9.47
C SER A 188 10.01 10.03 -10.81
N GLY A 189 9.83 8.72 -10.83
CA GLY A 189 9.83 7.91 -12.06
C GLY A 189 8.48 7.98 -12.77
N TYR A 190 7.41 7.55 -12.12
CA TYR A 190 6.06 7.50 -12.73
C TYR A 190 5.27 8.81 -12.61
N GLY A 191 5.78 9.82 -11.92
CA GLY A 191 5.13 11.12 -11.80
C GLY A 191 3.88 11.14 -10.92
N VAL A 192 3.70 10.16 -10.05
CA VAL A 192 2.60 10.15 -9.09
C VAL A 192 2.89 11.18 -8.01
N GLY A 193 2.14 12.27 -7.98
CA GLY A 193 2.37 13.36 -7.03
C GLY A 193 2.40 12.87 -5.57
N ALA A 194 3.37 13.32 -4.78
CA ALA A 194 3.58 12.84 -3.40
C ALA A 194 2.30 12.91 -2.53
N ARG A 195 1.52 13.99 -2.66
CA ARG A 195 0.22 14.16 -1.97
C ARG A 195 -0.86 13.16 -2.40
N ARG A 196 -0.62 12.39 -3.46
CA ARG A 196 -1.52 11.33 -3.95
C ARG A 196 -1.07 9.95 -3.50
N ILE A 197 0.04 9.86 -2.77
CA ILE A 197 0.55 8.63 -2.17
C ILE A 197 0.35 8.71 -0.66
N THR A 198 -0.31 7.71 -0.09
CA THR A 198 -0.52 7.57 1.36
C THR A 198 0.17 6.32 1.86
N VAL A 199 1.05 6.48 2.82
CA VAL A 199 1.66 5.35 3.57
C VAL A 199 0.81 5.11 4.81
N SER A 200 0.37 3.87 5.03
CA SER A 200 -0.34 3.49 6.25
C SER A 200 0.62 2.78 7.20
N THR A 201 0.37 2.91 8.50
CA THR A 201 1.15 2.21 9.54
C THR A 201 0.29 1.93 10.77
N VAL A 202 0.57 0.85 11.45
CA VAL A 202 0.03 0.58 12.80
C VAL A 202 0.86 1.26 13.90
N GLY A 203 1.78 2.19 13.55
CA GLY A 203 2.58 2.94 14.51
C GLY A 203 4.02 2.44 14.66
N HIS A 204 4.66 2.04 13.57
CA HIS A 204 6.08 1.69 13.55
C HIS A 204 6.93 2.97 13.69
N VAL A 205 7.27 3.35 14.94
CA VAL A 205 7.91 4.64 15.29
C VAL A 205 9.17 4.95 14.46
N PRO A 206 10.17 4.05 14.33
CA PRO A 206 11.35 4.36 13.52
C PRO A 206 11.01 4.70 12.06
N GLY A 207 10.05 4.00 11.46
CA GLY A 207 9.64 4.26 10.08
C GLY A 207 8.86 5.55 9.91
N ILE A 208 8.07 5.98 10.93
CA ILE A 208 7.41 7.30 10.93
C ILE A 208 8.45 8.40 10.93
N LEU A 209 9.48 8.29 11.77
CA LEU A 209 10.56 9.28 11.86
C LEU A 209 11.37 9.37 10.57
N GLU A 210 11.74 8.24 9.95
CA GLU A 210 12.43 8.22 8.65
C GLU A 210 11.55 8.82 7.53
N LEU A 211 10.25 8.56 7.53
CA LEU A 211 9.33 9.14 6.56
C LEU A 211 9.16 10.66 6.79
N ALA A 212 9.30 11.13 8.03
CA ALA A 212 9.28 12.56 8.37
C ALA A 212 10.47 13.32 7.76
N GLU A 213 11.65 12.69 7.66
CA GLU A 213 12.87 13.28 7.09
C GLU A 213 12.80 13.48 5.56
N ARG A 214 11.85 12.85 4.87
CA ARG A 214 11.71 13.00 3.43
C ARG A 214 11.19 14.39 3.05
N PRO A 215 11.77 15.02 2.01
CA PRO A 215 11.32 16.35 1.57
C PRO A 215 9.95 16.33 0.89
N GLU A 216 9.55 15.19 0.33
CA GLU A 216 8.28 15.06 -0.37
C GLU A 216 7.11 15.01 0.62
N GLN A 217 5.96 15.54 0.21
CA GLN A 217 4.75 15.61 1.04
C GLN A 217 3.89 14.34 0.89
N PHE A 218 4.45 13.17 1.17
CA PHE A 218 3.66 11.95 1.29
C PHE A 218 2.68 12.07 2.46
N ARG A 219 1.50 11.45 2.33
CA ARG A 219 0.52 11.41 3.40
C ARG A 219 0.77 10.21 4.30
N LEU A 220 0.46 10.36 5.59
CA LEU A 220 0.53 9.27 6.56
C LEU A 220 -0.86 8.95 7.10
N ALA A 221 -1.20 7.66 7.12
CA ALA A 221 -2.39 7.15 7.78
C ALA A 221 -1.97 6.27 8.97
N LEU A 222 -2.36 6.66 10.17
CA LEU A 222 -2.20 5.81 11.35
C LEU A 222 -3.41 4.91 11.50
N SER A 223 -3.22 3.61 11.45
CA SER A 223 -4.18 2.60 11.90
C SER A 223 -4.26 2.67 13.43
N LEU A 224 -5.09 3.61 13.94
CA LEU A 224 -5.19 3.91 15.36
C LEU A 224 -6.08 2.89 16.08
N HIS A 225 -7.32 2.75 15.62
CA HIS A 225 -8.40 1.83 16.04
C HIS A 225 -8.80 1.85 17.51
N ALA A 226 -8.05 2.50 18.39
CA ALA A 226 -8.39 2.75 19.77
C ALA A 226 -7.67 3.99 20.30
N PRO A 227 -8.33 4.83 21.13
CA PRO A 227 -7.73 6.07 21.63
C PRO A 227 -6.98 5.92 22.96
N THR A 228 -6.92 4.70 23.52
CA THR A 228 -6.15 4.39 24.74
C THR A 228 -5.20 3.21 24.49
N SER A 229 -4.07 3.18 25.18
CA SER A 229 -3.08 2.09 25.04
C SER A 229 -3.65 0.73 25.43
N GLU A 230 -4.48 0.66 26.48
CA GLU A 230 -5.09 -0.58 26.96
C GLU A 230 -5.99 -1.22 25.92
N LEU A 231 -6.88 -0.42 25.32
CA LEU A 231 -7.78 -0.91 24.27
C LEU A 231 -7.02 -1.18 22.98
N ARG A 232 -6.05 -0.32 22.65
CA ARG A 232 -5.23 -0.46 21.45
C ARG A 232 -4.40 -1.74 21.48
N GLN A 233 -3.86 -2.10 22.63
CA GLN A 233 -3.08 -3.34 22.81
C GLN A 233 -3.88 -4.61 22.52
N GLN A 234 -5.20 -4.59 22.76
CA GLN A 234 -6.07 -5.72 22.44
C GLN A 234 -6.25 -5.90 20.93
N LEU A 235 -6.19 -4.81 20.16
CA LEU A 235 -6.39 -4.78 18.72
C LEU A 235 -5.07 -4.87 17.94
N ILE A 236 -4.01 -4.26 18.46
CA ILE A 236 -2.71 -4.07 17.78
C ILE A 236 -1.59 -4.49 18.72
N PRO A 237 -1.03 -5.70 18.60
CA PRO A 237 0.04 -6.19 19.46
C PRO A 237 1.31 -5.33 19.45
N LEU A 238 1.55 -4.56 18.38
CA LEU A 238 2.70 -3.64 18.27
C LEU A 238 2.70 -2.56 19.36
N GLU A 239 1.56 -2.25 19.97
CA GLU A 239 1.42 -1.32 21.10
C GLU A 239 2.39 -1.63 22.25
N LYS A 240 2.69 -2.91 22.49
CA LYS A 240 3.67 -3.33 23.51
C LYS A 240 5.08 -2.81 23.22
N ARG A 241 5.43 -2.68 21.94
CA ARG A 241 6.77 -2.23 21.52
C ARG A 241 6.85 -0.71 21.34
N TYR A 242 5.79 -0.14 20.77
CA TYR A 242 5.66 1.29 20.52
C TYR A 242 4.33 1.79 21.11
N PRO A 243 4.30 2.13 22.40
CA PRO A 243 3.10 2.64 23.05
C PRO A 243 2.57 3.90 22.40
N LEU A 244 1.25 4.10 22.44
CA LEU A 244 0.56 5.22 21.81
C LEU A 244 1.20 6.58 22.08
N PRO A 245 1.66 6.93 23.29
CA PRO A 245 2.36 8.19 23.52
C PRO A 245 3.60 8.39 22.64
N GLN A 246 4.42 7.35 22.44
CA GLN A 246 5.59 7.40 21.55
C GLN A 246 5.21 7.54 20.08
N VAL A 247 4.12 6.86 19.67
CA VAL A 247 3.58 6.99 18.32
C VAL A 247 3.14 8.43 18.06
N LEU A 248 2.44 9.05 19.03
CA LEU A 248 2.00 10.44 18.92
C LEU A 248 3.17 11.43 18.81
N GLU A 249 4.22 11.27 19.62
CA GLU A 249 5.43 12.08 19.50
C GLU A 249 6.09 11.96 18.11
N ALA A 250 6.12 10.77 17.54
CA ALA A 250 6.62 10.58 16.18
C ALA A 250 5.72 11.25 15.13
N LEU A 251 4.39 11.22 15.31
CA LEU A 251 3.44 11.90 14.45
C LEU A 251 3.54 13.43 14.53
N GLU A 252 3.77 13.99 15.71
CA GLU A 252 4.03 15.43 15.87
C GLU A 252 5.26 15.86 15.07
N ARG A 253 6.35 15.08 15.12
CA ARG A 253 7.54 15.35 14.29
C ARG A 253 7.23 15.24 12.80
N PHE A 254 6.42 14.27 12.39
CA PHE A 254 6.01 14.11 11.01
C PHE A 254 5.17 15.31 10.52
N GLU A 255 4.25 15.81 11.32
CA GLU A 255 3.39 16.96 11.00
C GLU A 255 4.20 18.24 10.84
N VAL A 256 5.08 18.53 11.78
CA VAL A 256 5.94 19.72 11.80
C VAL A 256 6.93 19.73 10.62
N ALA A 257 7.40 18.58 10.17
CA ALA A 257 8.38 18.42 9.07
C ALA A 257 7.86 18.81 7.68
N GLY A 258 6.85 19.68 7.55
CA GLY A 258 6.42 20.23 6.26
C GLY A 258 4.92 20.26 5.99
N GLY A 259 4.07 20.35 7.00
CA GLY A 259 2.61 20.41 6.86
C GLY A 259 2.04 19.14 6.20
N LYS A 260 2.63 18.00 6.51
CA LYS A 260 2.24 16.70 5.98
C LYS A 260 0.96 16.26 6.64
N ARG A 261 -0.01 15.83 5.82
CA ARG A 261 -1.35 15.46 6.33
C ARG A 261 -1.32 14.10 7.01
N ILE A 262 -1.87 14.04 8.24
CA ILE A 262 -2.10 12.83 9.01
C ILE A 262 -3.59 12.46 8.97
N THR A 263 -3.86 11.16 8.85
CA THR A 263 -5.21 10.60 8.96
C THR A 263 -5.21 9.49 10.00
N PHE A 264 -6.18 9.47 10.90
CA PHE A 264 -6.43 8.34 11.78
C PHE A 264 -7.47 7.42 11.13
N GLU A 265 -7.11 6.18 10.89
CA GLU A 265 -8.03 5.13 10.48
C GLU A 265 -8.57 4.45 11.75
N TYR A 266 -9.89 4.46 11.90
CA TYR A 266 -10.59 3.93 13.08
C TYR A 266 -11.66 2.94 12.66
N THR A 267 -11.35 1.65 12.74
CA THR A 267 -12.30 0.58 12.44
C THR A 267 -13.30 0.46 13.57
N MET A 268 -14.59 0.63 13.29
CA MET A 268 -15.68 0.62 14.25
C MET A 268 -16.20 -0.80 14.47
N ILE A 269 -15.88 -1.38 15.63
CA ILE A 269 -16.21 -2.77 16.02
C ILE A 269 -17.23 -2.73 17.17
N ALA A 270 -18.41 -3.31 16.95
CA ALA A 270 -19.50 -3.30 17.92
C ALA A 270 -19.10 -3.90 19.28
N GLY A 271 -19.32 -3.12 20.35
CA GLY A 271 -19.05 -3.53 21.72
C GLY A 271 -17.58 -3.62 22.10
N ILE A 272 -16.66 -3.21 21.23
CA ILE A 272 -15.21 -3.23 21.48
C ILE A 272 -14.65 -1.80 21.57
N ASN A 273 -14.76 -1.03 20.49
CA ASN A 273 -14.18 0.30 20.41
C ASN A 273 -15.19 1.38 19.96
N ASP A 274 -16.48 1.11 20.07
CA ASP A 274 -17.55 2.01 19.63
C ASP A 274 -18.34 2.66 20.79
N ALA A 275 -17.85 2.57 22.02
CA ALA A 275 -18.44 3.25 23.17
C ALA A 275 -18.30 4.79 23.03
N LEU A 276 -19.36 5.55 23.36
CA LEU A 276 -19.39 7.00 23.11
C LEU A 276 -18.42 7.79 24.00
N ASP A 277 -18.00 7.25 25.13
CA ASP A 277 -16.98 7.82 26.02
C ASP A 277 -15.57 7.80 25.39
N LEU A 278 -15.33 7.00 24.34
CA LEU A 278 -14.09 7.00 23.58
C LEU A 278 -13.98 8.21 22.62
N ILE A 279 -15.04 8.98 22.42
CA ILE A 279 -15.03 10.15 21.52
C ILE A 279 -14.10 11.25 22.06
N ASP A 280 -14.16 11.55 23.35
CA ASP A 280 -13.34 12.59 23.97
C ASP A 280 -11.83 12.28 23.83
N PRO A 281 -11.33 11.12 24.27
CA PRO A 281 -9.93 10.79 24.11
C PRO A 281 -9.51 10.72 22.63
N LEU A 282 -10.36 10.23 21.71
CA LEU A 282 -10.03 10.22 20.28
C LEU A 282 -9.92 11.65 19.71
N ALA A 283 -10.82 12.55 20.11
CA ALA A 283 -10.77 13.94 19.68
C ALA A 283 -9.52 14.67 20.20
N ASP A 284 -9.11 14.40 21.44
CA ASP A 284 -7.87 14.95 22.02
C ASP A 284 -6.63 14.51 21.23
N LEU A 285 -6.52 13.22 20.91
CA LEU A 285 -5.43 12.70 20.09
C LEU A 285 -5.43 13.32 18.68
N ALA A 286 -6.60 13.42 18.04
CA ALA A 286 -6.70 13.96 16.69
C ALA A 286 -6.31 15.45 16.64
N ARG A 287 -6.75 16.24 17.62
CA ARG A 287 -6.36 17.66 17.74
C ARG A 287 -4.89 17.85 17.99
N ARG A 288 -4.28 16.98 18.82
CA ARG A 288 -2.86 17.04 19.17
C ARG A 288 -1.93 17.00 17.94
N VAL A 289 -2.30 16.21 16.90
CA VAL A 289 -1.50 16.03 15.68
C VAL A 289 -2.20 16.55 14.41
N GLY A 290 -3.24 17.36 14.55
CA GLY A 290 -3.98 17.89 13.40
C GLY A 290 -4.59 16.82 12.49
N ALA A 291 -4.93 15.64 13.02
CA ALA A 291 -5.38 14.52 12.21
C ALA A 291 -6.85 14.61 11.78
N PHE A 292 -7.10 14.17 10.55
CA PHE A 292 -8.43 13.83 10.06
C PHE A 292 -8.81 12.41 10.51
N VAL A 293 -10.03 12.14 10.91
CA VAL A 293 -10.47 10.80 11.35
C VAL A 293 -11.34 10.12 10.29
N ASN A 294 -10.92 8.95 9.82
CA ASN A 294 -11.73 8.05 9.00
C ASN A 294 -12.36 6.98 9.90
N LEU A 295 -13.67 7.00 10.04
CA LEU A 295 -14.44 5.94 10.69
C LEU A 295 -14.79 4.87 9.66
N ILE A 296 -14.32 3.64 9.88
CA ILE A 296 -14.47 2.52 8.97
C ILE A 296 -15.36 1.47 9.63
N PRO A 297 -16.56 1.17 9.10
CA PRO A 297 -17.31 0.01 9.58
C PRO A 297 -16.44 -1.25 9.47
N PHE A 298 -16.36 -2.06 10.52
CA PHE A 298 -15.58 -3.29 10.52
C PHE A 298 -16.01 -4.19 9.35
N ASN A 299 -15.04 -4.75 8.64
CA ASN A 299 -15.28 -5.75 7.62
C ASN A 299 -15.04 -7.13 8.25
N PRO A 300 -16.07 -8.01 8.33
CA PRO A 300 -15.91 -9.33 8.92
C PRO A 300 -14.78 -10.13 8.26
N ILE A 301 -14.05 -10.85 9.10
CA ILE A 301 -12.96 -11.75 8.70
C ILE A 301 -13.24 -13.15 9.27
N PRO A 302 -12.76 -14.25 8.66
CA PRO A 302 -13.08 -15.62 9.10
C PRO A 302 -12.60 -15.98 10.49
N TYR A 303 -11.71 -15.19 11.07
CA TYR A 303 -11.02 -15.49 12.33
C TYR A 303 -11.63 -14.82 13.56
N GLN A 304 -12.68 -14.00 13.38
CA GLN A 304 -13.32 -13.22 14.44
C GLN A 304 -14.83 -13.16 14.25
N ASP A 305 -15.59 -13.44 15.28
CA ASP A 305 -17.06 -13.31 15.31
C ASP A 305 -17.52 -11.85 15.51
N TRP A 306 -16.64 -10.90 15.32
CA TRP A 306 -16.93 -9.48 15.50
C TRP A 306 -17.86 -8.95 14.44
N ARG A 307 -18.61 -7.94 14.81
CA ARG A 307 -19.58 -7.31 13.93
C ARG A 307 -19.24 -5.81 13.76
N PRO A 308 -19.56 -5.21 12.60
CA PRO A 308 -19.49 -3.76 12.46
C PRO A 308 -20.43 -3.08 13.43
N SER A 309 -20.03 -1.91 13.93
CA SER A 309 -20.91 -1.06 14.72
C SER A 309 -22.17 -0.69 13.93
N PRO A 310 -23.34 -0.59 14.60
CA PRO A 310 -24.57 -0.16 13.93
C PRO A 310 -24.41 1.22 13.27
N PRO A 311 -25.03 1.48 12.10
CA PRO A 311 -24.92 2.77 11.41
C PRO A 311 -25.27 3.98 12.27
N ALA A 312 -26.25 3.84 13.18
CA ALA A 312 -26.62 4.90 14.12
C ALA A 312 -25.49 5.24 15.09
N ARG A 313 -24.77 4.22 15.58
CA ARG A 313 -23.61 4.36 16.47
C ARG A 313 -22.46 5.07 15.75
N ILE A 314 -22.17 4.68 14.50
CA ILE A 314 -21.12 5.31 13.69
C ILE A 314 -21.43 6.78 13.43
N ARG A 315 -22.69 7.10 13.11
CA ARG A 315 -23.14 8.50 12.93
C ARG A 315 -23.02 9.31 14.22
N ALA A 316 -23.44 8.76 15.35
CA ALA A 316 -23.29 9.42 16.65
C ALA A 316 -21.83 9.69 17.00
N PHE A 317 -20.95 8.75 16.69
CA PHE A 317 -19.50 8.87 16.88
C PHE A 317 -18.90 9.98 16.00
N ALA A 318 -19.30 10.03 14.71
CA ALA A 318 -18.87 11.09 13.79
C ALA A 318 -19.31 12.48 14.24
N LEU A 319 -20.59 12.63 14.60
CA LEU A 319 -21.14 13.90 15.14
C LEU A 319 -20.45 14.32 16.43
N GLY A 320 -20.16 13.37 17.32
CA GLY A 320 -19.43 13.64 18.56
C GLY A 320 -18.01 14.17 18.33
N LEU A 321 -17.30 13.68 17.32
CA LEU A 321 -15.99 14.20 16.90
C LEU A 321 -16.11 15.61 16.31
N GLU A 322 -17.09 15.83 15.43
CA GLU A 322 -17.35 17.15 14.81
C GLU A 322 -17.67 18.21 15.87
N GLN A 323 -18.49 17.90 16.87
CA GLN A 323 -18.80 18.77 18.00
C GLN A 323 -17.57 19.16 18.82
N ARG A 324 -16.49 18.36 18.76
CA ARG A 324 -15.20 18.61 19.41
C ARG A 324 -14.18 19.26 18.47
N GLY A 325 -14.61 19.73 17.31
CA GLY A 325 -13.76 20.40 16.31
C GLY A 325 -12.84 19.46 15.52
N VAL A 326 -13.12 18.15 15.51
CA VAL A 326 -12.36 17.17 14.74
C VAL A 326 -13.11 16.84 13.46
N THR A 327 -12.44 17.03 12.31
CA THR A 327 -13.03 16.62 11.02
C THR A 327 -13.02 15.10 10.91
N ALA A 328 -14.19 14.51 10.74
CA ALA A 328 -14.37 13.08 10.60
C ALA A 328 -15.16 12.72 9.33
N ALA A 329 -14.95 11.55 8.77
CA ALA A 329 -15.78 10.99 7.72
C ALA A 329 -16.02 9.49 7.96
N VAL A 330 -17.22 9.05 7.59
CA VAL A 330 -17.53 7.62 7.54
C VAL A 330 -17.12 7.10 6.17
N ARG A 331 -16.18 6.15 6.13
CA ARG A 331 -15.71 5.55 4.89
C ARG A 331 -16.58 4.37 4.52
N GLU A 332 -17.16 4.40 3.33
CA GLU A 332 -17.84 3.24 2.78
C GLU A 332 -16.84 2.13 2.47
N SER A 333 -17.16 0.92 2.91
CA SER A 333 -16.38 -0.27 2.53
C SER A 333 -16.68 -0.65 1.10
N ARG A 334 -15.64 -0.83 0.30
CA ARG A 334 -15.69 -1.21 -1.11
C ARG A 334 -15.18 -2.63 -1.30
N GLY A 335 -15.75 -3.36 -2.29
CA GLY A 335 -15.30 -4.69 -2.65
C GLY A 335 -15.53 -5.77 -1.60
N ARG A 336 -16.55 -5.63 -0.73
CA ARG A 336 -16.85 -6.62 0.32
C ARG A 336 -17.21 -7.99 -0.24
N ASP A 337 -17.91 -8.02 -1.36
CA ASP A 337 -18.40 -9.24 -2.04
C ASP A 337 -17.27 -10.06 -2.69
N ILE A 338 -16.06 -9.51 -2.72
CA ILE A 338 -14.87 -10.17 -3.28
C ILE A 338 -13.71 -10.20 -2.27
N ASP A 339 -13.97 -10.01 -0.98
CA ASP A 339 -12.95 -9.93 0.09
C ASP A 339 -11.82 -8.93 -0.22
N ALA A 340 -12.19 -7.75 -0.77
CA ALA A 340 -11.24 -6.70 -1.13
C ALA A 340 -11.26 -5.50 -0.20
N ALA A 341 -12.14 -5.48 0.81
CA ALA A 341 -12.20 -4.38 1.76
C ALA A 341 -11.01 -4.41 2.75
N CYS A 342 -10.79 -3.27 3.41
CA CYS A 342 -9.69 -3.13 4.37
C CYS A 342 -9.77 -4.23 5.45
N GLY A 343 -8.64 -4.90 5.70
CA GLY A 343 -8.51 -5.99 6.66
C GLY A 343 -8.86 -7.38 6.11
N GLN A 344 -9.40 -7.52 4.89
CA GLN A 344 -9.83 -8.80 4.33
C GLN A 344 -8.81 -9.50 3.44
N LEU A 345 -7.74 -8.83 3.01
CA LEU A 345 -6.73 -9.39 2.12
C LEU A 345 -5.96 -10.53 2.79
N ARG A 346 -5.85 -11.67 2.13
CA ARG A 346 -5.22 -12.88 2.68
C ARG A 346 -4.48 -13.75 1.65
N ALA A 347 -4.38 -13.29 0.40
CA ALA A 347 -3.67 -13.95 -0.70
C ALA A 347 -4.04 -15.43 -0.92
N HIS A 348 -5.32 -15.77 -0.80
CA HIS A 348 -5.80 -17.07 -1.23
C HIS A 348 -6.12 -17.05 -2.73
N THR A 349 -5.54 -17.99 -3.46
CA THR A 349 -6.09 -18.39 -4.76
C THR A 349 -7.43 -19.06 -4.45
N LEU A 350 -8.51 -18.50 -4.98
CA LEU A 350 -9.74 -19.24 -5.10
C LEU A 350 -9.47 -20.35 -6.13
N VAL A 351 -9.03 -21.50 -5.67
CA VAL A 351 -9.04 -22.71 -6.49
C VAL A 351 -10.52 -22.99 -6.73
N ALA A 352 -10.94 -22.87 -7.98
CA ALA A 352 -12.30 -23.29 -8.37
C ALA A 352 -12.44 -24.75 -7.96
N GLY A 353 -13.17 -25.03 -6.86
CA GLY A 353 -13.48 -26.38 -6.42
C GLY A 353 -13.22 -26.72 -4.95
N ASP A 354 -12.68 -25.83 -4.11
CA ASP A 354 -12.48 -26.14 -2.70
C ASP A 354 -13.55 -25.45 -1.81
N GLU A 355 -14.76 -25.97 -1.86
CA GLU A 355 -15.80 -25.76 -0.87
C GLU A 355 -15.60 -26.78 0.27
N SER A 356 -14.55 -26.66 1.05
CA SER A 356 -14.42 -27.39 2.30
C SER A 356 -14.37 -26.39 3.45
N PRO A 357 -15.38 -26.31 4.31
CA PRO A 357 -15.27 -25.55 5.55
C PRO A 357 -14.24 -26.24 6.43
N VAL A 358 -13.18 -25.51 6.77
CA VAL A 358 -12.24 -25.96 7.80
C VAL A 358 -13.00 -25.96 9.12
N SER A 359 -13.21 -27.15 9.64
CA SER A 359 -13.78 -27.47 10.96
C SER A 359 -12.89 -26.96 12.10
#